data_a674a6295bc7ecd09c17bcbdb699b557
#
_entry.id   a674a6295bc7ecd09c17bcbdb699b557
#
_cell.length_a   1.000
_cell.length_b   1.000
_cell.length_c   1.000
_cell.angle_alpha   90.00
_cell.angle_beta   90.00
_cell.angle_gamma   90.00
#
_symmetry.space_group_name_H-M   'P 1'
#
loop_
_entity.id
_entity.type
_entity.pdbx_description
1 polymer ?
#
loop_
_entity_poly.entity_id
_entity_poly.type
_entity_poly.pdbx_seq_one_letter_code
_entity_poly.pdbx_strand_id
1 'polypeptide(L)'
;MKYINELREGNRISGIYLCKHKQSAVTKNGKQYENVILQDKTGTIDAKIWDPNSMGIREFEALDYVDIMGDVSSFNGALQVSIKNARKAEEGEYNPADYLPTSRYDINTMYQELLSWIGTVKNQYLSELLTYYFIQDQETAKRFRMSSAAKSVHHGFVGGLLEHTLSVTRFCDFMVKSYPILNRDLLITAAILHDIVKTKELSLFPQNDYTNDGQLLGHIMIGAEMVHDAAQKIDGFPQELENQLKHCILAHHGELEYGSPKKPAMVEAVALNLADNADAKMETLTELFDAAPAGNEWLGYNRFFESNIRRTGDFS
;
A
#
# COMPACT_ATOMS: atom_id res chain seq x y z
N MET A 1 2.71 -25.22 2.18
CA MET A 1 3.74 -24.37 2.82
C MET A 1 3.38 -24.20 4.30
N LYS A 2 4.37 -24.10 5.19
CA LYS A 2 4.16 -23.78 6.60
C LYS A 2 4.45 -22.30 6.80
N TYR A 3 3.53 -21.55 7.41
CA TYR A 3 3.72 -20.12 7.61
C TYR A 3 4.77 -19.79 8.68
N ILE A 4 5.41 -18.62 8.58
CA ILE A 4 6.53 -18.22 9.46
C ILE A 4 6.09 -18.16 10.92
N ASN A 5 4.89 -17.68 11.23
CA ASN A 5 4.38 -17.65 12.60
C ASN A 5 4.12 -19.04 13.23
N GLU A 6 4.06 -20.08 12.41
CA GLU A 6 3.88 -21.48 12.84
C GLU A 6 5.20 -22.21 13.07
N LEU A 7 6.34 -21.60 12.68
CA LEU A 7 7.65 -22.22 12.78
C LEU A 7 8.11 -22.36 14.23
N ARG A 8 8.80 -23.46 14.49
CA ARG A 8 9.42 -23.76 15.79
C ARG A 8 10.80 -24.32 15.55
N GLU A 9 11.69 -24.16 16.54
CA GLU A 9 13.00 -24.78 16.52
C GLU A 9 12.90 -26.31 16.29
N GLY A 10 13.79 -26.83 15.46
CA GLY A 10 13.80 -28.24 15.05
C GLY A 10 12.85 -28.57 13.89
N ASN A 11 12.05 -27.63 13.40
CA ASN A 11 11.22 -27.89 12.22
C ASN A 11 12.10 -28.02 10.98
N ARG A 12 11.77 -28.99 10.12
CA ARG A 12 12.20 -29.01 8.73
C ARG A 12 11.11 -28.36 7.87
N ILE A 13 11.51 -27.43 7.02
CA ILE A 13 10.58 -26.70 6.16
C ILE A 13 10.89 -26.97 4.69
N SER A 14 9.84 -27.00 3.88
CA SER A 14 9.87 -27.05 2.43
C SER A 14 8.70 -26.22 1.90
N GLY A 15 8.97 -25.32 0.98
CA GLY A 15 7.95 -24.49 0.36
C GLY A 15 8.49 -23.17 -0.19
N ILE A 16 7.61 -22.42 -0.81
CA ILE A 16 7.95 -21.14 -1.43
C ILE A 16 7.82 -20.03 -0.40
N TYR A 17 8.79 -19.11 -0.37
CA TYR A 17 8.81 -17.89 0.43
C TYR A 17 9.30 -16.73 -0.43
N LEU A 18 8.91 -15.50 -0.12
CA LEU A 18 9.47 -14.31 -0.75
C LEU A 18 10.85 -14.03 -0.15
N CYS A 19 11.89 -13.93 -0.98
CA CYS A 19 13.20 -13.46 -0.57
C CYS A 19 13.17 -11.93 -0.45
N LYS A 20 12.86 -11.40 0.73
CA LYS A 20 12.78 -9.94 0.94
C LYS A 20 14.13 -9.25 0.79
N HIS A 21 15.20 -9.92 1.23
CA HIS A 21 16.55 -9.40 1.19
C HIS A 21 17.55 -10.55 1.02
N LYS A 22 18.61 -10.30 0.24
CA LYS A 22 19.73 -11.23 0.05
C LYS A 22 21.04 -10.45 0.03
N GLN A 23 22.00 -10.87 0.83
CA GLN A 23 23.30 -10.23 0.92
C GLN A 23 24.41 -11.26 1.18
N SER A 24 25.45 -11.23 0.35
CA SER A 24 26.67 -12.02 0.58
C SER A 24 27.44 -11.47 1.77
N ALA A 25 27.97 -12.38 2.57
CA ALA A 25 28.79 -12.08 3.75
C ALA A 25 29.92 -13.12 3.91
N VAL A 26 30.88 -12.81 4.78
CA VAL A 26 32.03 -13.67 5.03
C VAL A 26 32.09 -13.99 6.52
N THR A 27 32.25 -15.26 6.86
CA THR A 27 32.46 -15.70 8.24
C THR A 27 33.84 -15.26 8.76
N LYS A 28 34.05 -15.31 10.08
CA LYS A 28 35.36 -15.02 10.71
C LYS A 28 36.50 -15.87 10.14
N ASN A 29 36.17 -17.03 9.59
CA ASN A 29 37.14 -17.97 8.99
C ASN A 29 37.29 -17.79 7.47
N GLY A 30 36.79 -16.71 6.88
CA GLY A 30 36.90 -16.40 5.46
C GLY A 30 35.93 -17.16 4.53
N LYS A 31 35.00 -17.99 5.07
CA LYS A 31 34.03 -18.70 4.23
C LYS A 31 32.89 -17.79 3.85
N GLN A 32 32.56 -17.73 2.57
CA GLN A 32 31.38 -16.99 2.06
C GLN A 32 30.09 -17.71 2.47
N TYR A 33 29.09 -16.92 2.81
CA TYR A 33 27.71 -17.36 3.04
C TYR A 33 26.74 -16.24 2.62
N GLU A 34 25.47 -16.54 2.50
CA GLU A 34 24.45 -15.54 2.20
C GLU A 34 23.50 -15.36 3.38
N ASN A 35 23.28 -14.10 3.72
CA ASN A 35 22.18 -13.67 4.57
C ASN A 35 20.94 -13.48 3.72
N VAL A 36 19.85 -14.11 4.11
CA VAL A 36 18.56 -14.02 3.43
C VAL A 36 17.50 -13.66 4.46
N ILE A 37 16.59 -12.78 4.12
CA ILE A 37 15.35 -12.56 4.87
C ILE A 37 14.22 -13.14 4.04
N LEU A 38 13.57 -14.17 4.58
CA LEU A 38 12.38 -14.77 3.99
C LEU A 38 11.14 -14.11 4.55
N GLN A 39 10.11 -13.95 3.72
CA GLN A 39 8.83 -13.34 4.07
C GLN A 39 7.67 -14.20 3.60
N ASP A 40 6.62 -14.24 4.42
CA ASP A 40 5.26 -14.59 4.03
C ASP A 40 4.27 -13.58 4.63
N LYS A 41 2.96 -13.76 4.42
CA LYS A 41 1.93 -12.86 4.94
C LYS A 41 1.85 -12.78 6.47
N THR A 42 2.52 -13.68 7.19
CA THR A 42 2.51 -13.75 8.65
C THR A 42 3.74 -13.10 9.29
N GLY A 43 4.76 -12.76 8.50
CA GLY A 43 5.95 -12.10 9.00
C GLY A 43 7.21 -12.39 8.19
N THR A 44 8.35 -12.15 8.83
CA THR A 44 9.69 -12.39 8.27
C THR A 44 10.51 -13.28 9.18
N ILE A 45 11.49 -14.01 8.60
CA ILE A 45 12.45 -14.82 9.33
C ILE A 45 13.83 -14.72 8.70
N ASP A 46 14.86 -14.61 9.54
CA ASP A 46 16.25 -14.70 9.09
C ASP A 46 16.56 -16.08 8.55
N ALA A 47 17.33 -16.13 7.48
CA ALA A 47 17.81 -17.36 6.87
C ALA A 47 19.28 -17.24 6.45
N LYS A 48 19.97 -18.38 6.40
CA LYS A 48 21.38 -18.48 6.00
C LYS A 48 21.55 -19.56 4.95
N ILE A 49 22.35 -19.26 3.93
CA ILE A 49 22.89 -20.23 2.99
C ILE A 49 24.38 -20.34 3.29
N TRP A 50 24.78 -21.39 4.04
CA TRP A 50 26.13 -21.56 4.51
C TRP A 50 27.12 -22.03 3.42
N ASP A 51 26.59 -22.54 2.31
CA ASP A 51 27.36 -22.97 1.15
C ASP A 51 26.64 -22.58 -0.15
N PRO A 52 26.81 -21.31 -0.58
CA PRO A 52 26.11 -20.76 -1.76
C PRO A 52 26.43 -21.51 -3.07
N ASN A 53 27.60 -22.17 -3.12
CA ASN A 53 28.07 -22.89 -4.31
C ASN A 53 27.68 -24.39 -4.32
N SER A 54 26.87 -24.84 -3.35
CA SER A 54 26.39 -26.22 -3.32
C SER A 54 25.40 -26.50 -4.45
N MET A 55 25.36 -27.72 -4.95
CA MET A 55 24.47 -28.15 -6.04
C MET A 55 22.97 -27.98 -5.69
N GLY A 56 22.64 -27.86 -4.41
CA GLY A 56 21.26 -27.61 -3.95
C GLY A 56 20.79 -26.14 -4.05
N ILE A 57 21.73 -25.22 -4.25
CA ILE A 57 21.44 -23.80 -4.34
C ILE A 57 21.52 -23.38 -5.80
N ARG A 58 20.38 -22.93 -6.36
CA ARG A 58 20.30 -22.31 -7.68
C ARG A 58 20.22 -20.81 -7.52
N GLU A 59 20.55 -20.07 -8.58
CA GLU A 59 20.54 -18.62 -8.61
C GLU A 59 19.13 -18.05 -8.36
N PHE A 60 19.04 -17.06 -7.50
CA PHE A 60 17.87 -16.23 -7.24
C PHE A 60 18.34 -14.91 -6.64
N GLU A 61 17.49 -13.88 -6.71
CA GLU A 61 17.80 -12.55 -6.19
C GLU A 61 16.80 -12.09 -5.11
N ALA A 62 17.10 -10.96 -4.50
CA ALA A 62 16.13 -10.29 -3.63
C ALA A 62 14.86 -9.98 -4.43
N LEU A 63 13.69 -10.10 -3.79
CA LEU A 63 12.34 -9.98 -4.32
C LEU A 63 11.88 -11.14 -5.21
N ASP A 64 12.68 -12.17 -5.41
CA ASP A 64 12.23 -13.42 -6.02
C ASP A 64 11.40 -14.25 -5.02
N TYR A 65 10.42 -14.98 -5.53
CA TYR A 65 9.78 -16.07 -4.82
C TYR A 65 10.67 -17.31 -4.94
N VAL A 66 11.05 -17.88 -3.81
CA VAL A 66 12.08 -18.91 -3.74
C VAL A 66 11.52 -20.16 -3.08
N ASP A 67 11.55 -21.27 -3.81
CA ASP A 67 11.23 -22.58 -3.27
C ASP A 67 12.46 -23.10 -2.51
N ILE A 68 12.31 -23.24 -1.20
CA ILE A 68 13.41 -23.61 -0.30
C ILE A 68 13.14 -24.92 0.43
N MET A 69 14.22 -25.58 0.83
CA MET A 69 14.23 -26.62 1.84
C MET A 69 15.28 -26.29 2.87
N GLY A 70 14.95 -26.37 4.16
CA GLY A 70 15.87 -26.01 5.22
C GLY A 70 15.41 -26.48 6.60
N ASP A 71 16.27 -26.25 7.59
CA ASP A 71 16.00 -26.56 8.99
C ASP A 71 15.92 -25.29 9.81
N VAL A 72 14.94 -25.23 10.72
CA VAL A 72 14.75 -24.10 11.64
C VAL A 72 15.56 -24.36 12.91
N SER A 73 16.39 -23.40 13.27
CA SER A 73 17.19 -23.39 14.51
C SER A 73 16.97 -22.13 15.30
N SER A 74 17.43 -22.06 16.53
CA SER A 74 17.47 -20.83 17.32
C SER A 74 18.91 -20.30 17.40
N PHE A 75 19.06 -18.99 17.19
CA PHE A 75 20.32 -18.29 17.37
C PHE A 75 20.09 -17.00 18.15
N ASN A 76 20.75 -16.84 19.29
CA ASN A 76 20.58 -15.71 20.21
C ASN A 76 19.10 -15.45 20.60
N GLY A 77 18.30 -16.51 20.74
CA GLY A 77 16.89 -16.42 21.12
C GLY A 77 15.93 -16.10 19.96
N ALA A 78 16.43 -15.92 18.74
CA ALA A 78 15.61 -15.73 17.54
C ALA A 78 15.64 -16.98 16.65
N LEU A 79 14.50 -17.28 16.00
CA LEU A 79 14.45 -18.36 15.02
C LEU A 79 15.18 -17.96 13.74
N GLN A 80 15.90 -18.93 13.15
CA GLN A 80 16.63 -18.77 11.90
C GLN A 80 16.51 -20.04 11.06
N VAL A 81 16.43 -19.88 9.74
CA VAL A 81 16.39 -21.00 8.79
C VAL A 81 17.80 -21.25 8.21
N SER A 82 18.27 -22.47 8.31
CA SER A 82 19.45 -22.92 7.53
C SER A 82 18.97 -23.54 6.23
N ILE A 83 19.11 -22.81 5.12
CA ILE A 83 18.66 -23.22 3.78
C ILE A 83 19.68 -24.22 3.21
N LYS A 84 19.18 -25.38 2.75
CA LYS A 84 19.96 -26.45 2.11
C LYS A 84 19.73 -26.53 0.61
N ASN A 85 18.51 -26.23 0.18
CA ASN A 85 18.13 -26.16 -1.22
C ASN A 85 17.36 -24.87 -1.45
N ALA A 86 17.60 -24.24 -2.58
CA ALA A 86 16.89 -23.06 -3.01
C ALA A 86 16.85 -22.99 -4.55
N ARG A 87 15.69 -22.61 -5.09
CA ARG A 87 15.53 -22.24 -6.49
C ARG A 87 14.51 -21.12 -6.62
N LYS A 88 14.65 -20.29 -7.63
CA LYS A 88 13.57 -19.36 -8.00
C LYS A 88 12.32 -20.16 -8.38
N ALA A 89 11.19 -19.75 -7.86
CA ALA A 89 9.88 -20.29 -8.24
C ALA A 89 9.40 -19.66 -9.55
N GLU A 90 8.71 -20.43 -10.37
CA GLU A 90 8.13 -19.96 -11.63
C GLU A 90 6.75 -19.32 -11.40
N GLU A 91 6.34 -18.46 -12.32
CA GLU A 91 5.01 -17.87 -12.29
C GLU A 91 3.94 -18.96 -12.36
N GLY A 92 2.98 -18.91 -11.42
CA GLY A 92 1.93 -19.93 -11.27
C GLY A 92 2.22 -20.99 -10.19
N GLU A 93 3.46 -21.11 -9.67
CA GLU A 93 3.77 -21.99 -8.54
C GLU A 93 3.37 -21.39 -7.19
N TYR A 94 3.07 -20.08 -7.13
CA TYR A 94 2.76 -19.35 -5.90
C TYR A 94 1.61 -18.36 -6.10
N ASN A 95 0.94 -18.02 -4.98
CA ASN A 95 -0.03 -16.94 -4.95
C ASN A 95 0.60 -15.76 -4.18
N PRO A 96 0.83 -14.57 -4.79
CA PRO A 96 1.41 -13.42 -4.11
C PRO A 96 0.73 -13.02 -2.79
N ALA A 97 -0.58 -13.23 -2.67
CA ALA A 97 -1.34 -12.95 -1.45
C ALA A 97 -0.90 -13.79 -0.23
N ASP A 98 -0.14 -14.86 -0.42
CA ASP A 98 0.40 -15.66 0.69
C ASP A 98 1.73 -15.11 1.25
N TYR A 99 2.32 -14.11 0.59
CA TYR A 99 3.65 -13.58 0.93
C TYR A 99 3.66 -12.08 1.24
N LEU A 100 2.64 -11.36 0.80
CA LEU A 100 2.53 -9.92 0.88
C LEU A 100 1.38 -9.53 1.82
N PRO A 101 1.54 -8.46 2.60
CA PRO A 101 0.39 -7.88 3.28
C PRO A 101 -0.64 -7.47 2.22
N THR A 102 -1.87 -7.87 2.42
CA THR A 102 -2.97 -7.63 1.47
C THR A 102 -4.19 -7.14 2.24
N SER A 103 -4.99 -6.26 1.62
CA SER A 103 -6.27 -5.83 2.18
C SER A 103 -7.09 -7.02 2.70
N ARG A 104 -7.77 -6.82 3.82
CA ARG A 104 -8.73 -7.78 4.39
C ARG A 104 -10.00 -7.92 3.54
N TYR A 105 -10.24 -6.96 2.66
CA TYR A 105 -11.39 -6.95 1.76
C TYR A 105 -11.03 -7.50 0.38
N ASP A 106 -11.98 -8.13 -0.28
CA ASP A 106 -11.79 -8.64 -1.63
C ASP A 106 -11.59 -7.50 -2.64
N ILE A 107 -10.44 -7.51 -3.32
CA ILE A 107 -10.03 -6.44 -4.24
C ILE A 107 -11.03 -6.26 -5.39
N ASN A 108 -11.62 -7.36 -5.91
CA ASN A 108 -12.57 -7.26 -7.00
C ASN A 108 -13.88 -6.62 -6.52
N THR A 109 -14.35 -6.99 -5.33
CA THR A 109 -15.53 -6.39 -4.71
C THR A 109 -15.32 -4.90 -4.47
N MET A 110 -14.19 -4.50 -3.92
CA MET A 110 -13.82 -3.09 -3.75
C MET A 110 -13.78 -2.34 -5.09
N TYR A 111 -13.25 -2.96 -6.13
CA TYR A 111 -13.18 -2.33 -7.44
C TYR A 111 -14.57 -2.15 -8.07
N GLN A 112 -15.48 -3.10 -7.90
CA GLN A 112 -16.89 -2.93 -8.34
C GLN A 112 -17.58 -1.80 -7.58
N GLU A 113 -17.29 -1.61 -6.30
CA GLU A 113 -17.78 -0.48 -5.54
C GLU A 113 -17.23 0.85 -6.11
N LEU A 114 -15.92 0.92 -6.42
CA LEU A 114 -15.34 2.11 -7.07
C LEU A 114 -16.05 2.43 -8.38
N LEU A 115 -16.29 1.44 -9.24
CA LEU A 115 -17.01 1.62 -10.50
C LEU A 115 -18.46 2.10 -10.26
N SER A 116 -19.10 1.63 -9.20
CA SER A 116 -20.43 2.12 -8.83
C SER A 116 -20.39 3.60 -8.42
N TRP A 117 -19.39 4.05 -7.68
CA TRP A 117 -19.20 5.47 -7.35
C TRP A 117 -18.97 6.32 -8.59
N ILE A 118 -18.13 5.87 -9.52
CA ILE A 118 -17.90 6.54 -10.83
C ILE A 118 -19.23 6.70 -11.57
N GLY A 119 -20.07 5.67 -11.61
CA GLY A 119 -21.38 5.71 -12.23
C GLY A 119 -22.38 6.71 -11.61
N THR A 120 -22.11 7.22 -10.40
CA THR A 120 -22.95 8.24 -9.76
C THR A 120 -22.61 9.68 -10.15
N VAL A 121 -21.46 9.92 -10.77
CA VAL A 121 -20.99 11.25 -11.20
C VAL A 121 -21.78 11.69 -12.44
N LYS A 122 -22.48 12.82 -12.36
CA LYS A 122 -23.38 13.30 -13.40
C LYS A 122 -22.74 14.31 -14.35
N ASN A 123 -21.72 15.05 -13.87
CA ASN A 123 -20.97 15.96 -14.73
C ASN A 123 -20.23 15.14 -15.80
N GLN A 124 -20.53 15.41 -17.06
CA GLN A 124 -20.01 14.62 -18.19
C GLN A 124 -18.48 14.60 -18.25
N TYR A 125 -17.82 15.74 -18.04
CA TYR A 125 -16.36 15.85 -18.14
C TYR A 125 -15.66 15.07 -17.00
N LEU A 126 -16.17 15.16 -15.79
CA LEU A 126 -15.63 14.41 -14.64
C LEU A 126 -15.89 12.92 -14.79
N SER A 127 -17.06 12.52 -15.29
CA SER A 127 -17.39 11.12 -15.58
C SER A 127 -16.49 10.54 -16.68
N GLU A 128 -16.22 11.29 -17.76
CA GLU A 128 -15.31 10.86 -18.82
C GLU A 128 -13.87 10.74 -18.31
N LEU A 129 -13.41 11.68 -17.47
CA LEU A 129 -12.09 11.63 -16.85
C LEU A 129 -11.90 10.36 -15.98
N LEU A 130 -12.88 10.04 -15.13
CA LEU A 130 -12.86 8.83 -14.33
C LEU A 130 -12.95 7.55 -15.20
N THR A 131 -13.78 7.58 -16.23
CA THR A 131 -13.90 6.48 -17.20
C THR A 131 -12.58 6.23 -17.91
N TYR A 132 -11.86 7.29 -18.27
CA TYR A 132 -10.54 7.16 -18.87
C TYR A 132 -9.60 6.34 -17.98
N TYR A 133 -9.43 6.70 -16.71
CA TYR A 133 -8.46 6.04 -15.83
C TYR A 133 -8.88 4.65 -15.36
N PHE A 134 -10.16 4.44 -15.09
CA PHE A 134 -10.60 3.21 -14.41
C PHE A 134 -11.29 2.19 -15.34
N ILE A 135 -11.59 2.58 -16.59
CA ILE A 135 -12.26 1.69 -17.56
C ILE A 135 -11.45 1.57 -18.84
N GLN A 136 -10.93 2.68 -19.41
CA GLN A 136 -10.23 2.65 -20.70
C GLN A 136 -8.74 2.33 -20.52
N ASP A 137 -8.04 2.96 -19.59
CA ASP A 137 -6.64 2.68 -19.27
C ASP A 137 -6.53 1.47 -18.33
N GLN A 138 -6.51 0.27 -18.95
CA GLN A 138 -6.48 -1.00 -18.23
C GLN A 138 -5.20 -1.17 -17.39
N GLU A 139 -4.09 -0.57 -17.80
CA GLU A 139 -2.83 -0.64 -17.04
C GLU A 139 -2.92 0.18 -15.75
N THR A 140 -3.38 1.43 -15.82
CA THR A 140 -3.62 2.26 -14.63
C THR A 140 -4.66 1.62 -13.72
N ALA A 141 -5.75 1.09 -14.27
CA ALA A 141 -6.79 0.39 -13.50
C ALA A 141 -6.26 -0.84 -12.78
N LYS A 142 -5.40 -1.64 -13.44
CA LYS A 142 -4.74 -2.80 -12.84
C LYS A 142 -3.78 -2.39 -11.72
N ARG A 143 -2.92 -1.42 -11.99
CA ARG A 143 -1.95 -0.90 -11.00
C ARG A 143 -2.68 -0.33 -9.79
N PHE A 144 -3.74 0.45 -9.98
CA PHE A 144 -4.52 1.05 -8.90
C PHE A 144 -5.09 0.01 -7.93
N ARG A 145 -5.57 -1.12 -8.45
CA ARG A 145 -6.08 -2.24 -7.63
C ARG A 145 -5.01 -2.91 -6.79
N MET A 146 -3.76 -2.89 -7.26
CA MET A 146 -2.67 -3.65 -6.64
C MET A 146 -1.72 -2.77 -5.83
N SER A 147 -1.80 -1.44 -5.95
CA SER A 147 -0.91 -0.50 -5.27
C SER A 147 -1.27 -0.35 -3.79
N SER A 148 -0.26 -0.04 -2.99
CA SER A 148 -0.42 0.50 -1.64
C SER A 148 -0.71 1.99 -1.68
N ALA A 149 -1.31 2.54 -0.63
CA ALA A 149 -1.43 3.99 -0.47
C ALA A 149 -0.13 4.61 0.11
N ALA A 150 0.71 3.80 0.77
CA ALA A 150 1.96 4.26 1.37
C ALA A 150 3.04 3.18 1.34
N LYS A 151 4.31 3.57 1.49
CA LYS A 151 5.45 2.64 1.56
C LYS A 151 5.41 1.75 2.81
N SER A 152 5.04 2.31 3.97
CA SER A 152 5.20 1.60 5.26
C SER A 152 4.27 2.05 6.39
N VAL A 153 3.32 2.93 6.13
CA VAL A 153 2.32 3.39 7.08
C VAL A 153 0.93 3.03 6.58
N HIS A 154 -0.13 3.45 7.24
CA HIS A 154 -1.53 3.13 6.92
C HIS A 154 -1.77 2.77 5.43
N HIS A 155 -2.52 1.70 5.20
CA HIS A 155 -2.76 1.12 3.86
C HIS A 155 -1.49 0.71 3.08
N GLY A 156 -0.39 0.35 3.79
CA GLY A 156 0.88 -0.11 3.22
C GLY A 156 0.85 -1.56 2.72
N PHE A 157 -0.22 -2.00 2.07
CA PHE A 157 -0.46 -3.37 1.61
C PHE A 157 -1.07 -3.42 0.21
N VAL A 158 -1.06 -4.59 -0.40
CA VAL A 158 -1.69 -4.82 -1.72
C VAL A 158 -3.18 -4.50 -1.64
N GLY A 159 -3.65 -3.61 -2.51
CA GLY A 159 -5.04 -3.11 -2.50
C GLY A 159 -5.29 -1.95 -1.54
N GLY A 160 -4.26 -1.50 -0.81
CA GLY A 160 -4.39 -0.42 0.17
C GLY A 160 -4.80 0.91 -0.45
N LEU A 161 -4.30 1.23 -1.64
CA LEU A 161 -4.73 2.45 -2.36
C LEU A 161 -6.22 2.44 -2.70
N LEU A 162 -6.74 1.31 -3.16
CA LEU A 162 -8.16 1.16 -3.47
C LEU A 162 -9.02 1.23 -2.20
N GLU A 163 -8.60 0.58 -1.12
CA GLU A 163 -9.28 0.59 0.17
C GLU A 163 -9.35 2.02 0.74
N HIS A 164 -8.22 2.73 0.80
CA HIS A 164 -8.12 4.12 1.21
C HIS A 164 -9.03 5.03 0.38
N THR A 165 -8.94 4.96 -0.95
CA THR A 165 -9.77 5.76 -1.86
C THR A 165 -11.26 5.57 -1.62
N LEU A 166 -11.71 4.33 -1.39
CA LEU A 166 -13.12 4.04 -1.09
C LEU A 166 -13.53 4.63 0.26
N SER A 167 -12.70 4.53 1.29
CA SER A 167 -12.97 5.11 2.60
C SER A 167 -13.11 6.62 2.53
N VAL A 168 -12.17 7.31 1.88
CA VAL A 168 -12.21 8.75 1.63
C VAL A 168 -13.46 9.13 0.83
N THR A 169 -13.81 8.38 -0.22
CA THR A 169 -14.99 8.63 -1.05
C THR A 169 -16.30 8.52 -0.25
N ARG A 170 -16.44 7.47 0.58
CA ARG A 170 -17.62 7.30 1.46
C ARG A 170 -17.75 8.46 2.45
N PHE A 171 -16.62 8.91 3.01
CA PHE A 171 -16.61 10.01 3.97
C PHE A 171 -16.99 11.34 3.27
N CYS A 172 -16.49 11.59 2.06
CA CYS A 172 -16.87 12.72 1.23
C CYS A 172 -18.38 12.71 0.89
N ASP A 173 -18.95 11.56 0.52
CA ASP A 173 -20.40 11.46 0.25
C ASP A 173 -21.26 11.73 1.50
N PHE A 174 -20.79 11.30 2.68
CA PHE A 174 -21.43 11.66 3.95
C PHE A 174 -21.42 13.18 4.17
N MET A 175 -20.28 13.82 3.93
CA MET A 175 -20.18 15.29 4.07
C MET A 175 -21.09 16.04 3.08
N VAL A 176 -21.19 15.58 1.84
CA VAL A 176 -22.13 16.17 0.85
C VAL A 176 -23.58 16.14 1.34
N LYS A 177 -24.00 15.04 1.96
CA LYS A 177 -25.35 14.92 2.52
C LYS A 177 -25.61 15.88 3.69
N SER A 178 -24.55 16.20 4.44
CA SER A 178 -24.60 17.07 5.62
C SER A 178 -24.42 18.54 5.27
N TYR A 179 -23.70 18.86 4.20
CA TYR A 179 -23.32 20.22 3.82
C TYR A 179 -23.67 20.50 2.35
N PRO A 180 -24.86 21.02 2.05
CA PRO A 180 -25.31 21.26 0.67
C PRO A 180 -24.51 22.31 -0.12
N ILE A 181 -23.58 23.00 0.51
CA ILE A 181 -22.64 23.92 -0.14
C ILE A 181 -21.62 23.19 -1.03
N LEU A 182 -21.39 21.88 -0.80
CA LEU A 182 -20.42 21.08 -1.51
C LEU A 182 -20.93 20.67 -2.90
N ASN A 183 -20.10 20.86 -3.92
CA ASN A 183 -20.31 20.26 -5.23
C ASN A 183 -19.96 18.77 -5.18
N ARG A 184 -20.99 17.93 -5.17
CA ARG A 184 -20.82 16.48 -5.02
C ARG A 184 -19.95 15.86 -6.10
N ASP A 185 -20.20 16.18 -7.37
CA ASP A 185 -19.49 15.55 -8.47
C ASP A 185 -18.00 15.91 -8.46
N LEU A 186 -17.67 17.16 -8.16
CA LEU A 186 -16.28 17.59 -8.01
C LEU A 186 -15.60 16.89 -6.82
N LEU A 187 -16.27 16.86 -5.65
CA LEU A 187 -15.68 16.27 -4.44
C LEU A 187 -15.48 14.76 -4.56
N ILE A 188 -16.46 14.02 -5.09
CA ILE A 188 -16.33 12.57 -5.32
C ILE A 188 -15.23 12.28 -6.35
N THR A 189 -15.15 13.06 -7.43
CA THR A 189 -14.07 12.90 -8.42
C THR A 189 -12.71 13.19 -7.81
N ALA A 190 -12.60 14.25 -7.02
CA ALA A 190 -11.37 14.58 -6.32
C ALA A 190 -10.97 13.49 -5.31
N ALA A 191 -11.93 12.94 -4.56
CA ALA A 191 -11.70 11.83 -3.63
C ALA A 191 -11.19 10.56 -4.34
N ILE A 192 -11.72 10.25 -5.52
CA ILE A 192 -11.27 9.08 -6.31
C ILE A 192 -9.87 9.27 -6.90
N LEU A 193 -9.53 10.52 -7.26
CA LEU A 193 -8.28 10.82 -7.98
C LEU A 193 -7.15 11.36 -7.12
N HIS A 194 -7.37 11.76 -5.86
CA HIS A 194 -6.38 12.51 -5.07
C HIS A 194 -5.04 11.77 -4.96
N ASP A 195 -5.10 10.46 -4.84
CA ASP A 195 -3.94 9.57 -4.68
C ASP A 195 -3.74 8.58 -5.85
N ILE A 196 -4.42 8.77 -7.00
CA ILE A 196 -4.24 7.90 -8.18
C ILE A 196 -2.78 7.80 -8.59
N VAL A 197 -2.02 8.83 -8.34
CA VAL A 197 -0.59 8.93 -8.67
C VAL A 197 0.29 7.95 -7.89
N LYS A 198 -0.17 7.39 -6.77
CA LYS A 198 0.54 6.31 -6.05
C LYS A 198 0.85 5.13 -6.98
N THR A 199 0.06 4.96 -8.04
CA THR A 199 0.35 4.00 -9.11
C THR A 199 1.65 4.29 -9.89
N LYS A 200 2.16 5.53 -9.85
CA LYS A 200 3.43 5.96 -10.47
C LYS A 200 4.50 6.29 -9.44
N GLU A 201 4.12 6.86 -8.30
CA GLU A 201 5.03 7.23 -7.22
C GLU A 201 5.70 6.00 -6.60
N LEU A 202 4.95 4.91 -6.43
CA LEU A 202 5.45 3.68 -5.84
C LEU A 202 5.54 2.56 -6.88
N SER A 203 6.59 1.74 -6.77
CA SER A 203 6.66 0.47 -7.48
C SER A 203 5.64 -0.50 -6.89
N LEU A 204 5.16 -1.44 -7.70
CA LEU A 204 4.30 -2.50 -7.20
C LEU A 204 5.06 -3.43 -6.23
N PHE A 205 4.31 -4.11 -5.38
CA PHE A 205 4.85 -5.22 -4.60
C PHE A 205 5.49 -6.27 -5.52
N PRO A 206 6.54 -6.96 -5.03
CA PRO A 206 7.00 -7.02 -3.65
C PRO A 206 7.94 -5.89 -3.22
N GLN A 207 8.38 -5.02 -4.11
CA GLN A 207 9.33 -3.95 -3.79
C GLN A 207 8.70 -2.85 -2.94
N ASN A 208 7.56 -2.31 -3.36
CA ASN A 208 6.82 -1.22 -2.73
C ASN A 208 7.71 -0.07 -2.28
N ASP A 209 8.51 0.47 -3.20
CA ASP A 209 9.44 1.58 -2.95
C ASP A 209 9.19 2.73 -3.91
N TYR A 210 9.70 3.91 -3.57
CA TYR A 210 9.60 5.08 -4.44
C TYR A 210 10.28 4.83 -5.78
N THR A 211 9.59 5.19 -6.86
CA THR A 211 10.18 5.28 -8.20
C THR A 211 11.07 6.52 -8.30
N ASN A 212 11.85 6.64 -9.38
CA ASN A 212 12.64 7.86 -9.63
C ASN A 212 11.74 9.11 -9.73
N ASP A 213 10.60 9.00 -10.42
CA ASP A 213 9.65 10.10 -10.56
C ASP A 213 9.01 10.45 -9.22
N GLY A 214 8.67 9.43 -8.42
CA GLY A 214 8.16 9.60 -7.06
C GLY A 214 9.13 10.34 -6.16
N GLN A 215 10.43 10.04 -6.24
CA GLN A 215 11.48 10.71 -5.47
C GLN A 215 11.72 12.16 -5.92
N LEU A 216 11.68 12.43 -7.23
CA LEU A 216 12.03 13.73 -7.79
C LEU A 216 10.86 14.72 -7.76
N LEU A 217 9.64 14.27 -8.01
CA LEU A 217 8.48 15.15 -8.21
C LEU A 217 7.45 15.03 -7.07
N GLY A 218 7.32 13.84 -6.48
CA GLY A 218 6.32 13.53 -5.47
C GLY A 218 4.90 13.39 -6.03
N HIS A 219 4.03 12.71 -5.27
CA HIS A 219 2.68 12.35 -5.74
C HIS A 219 1.79 13.55 -6.07
N ILE A 220 1.86 14.63 -5.31
CA ILE A 220 0.96 15.78 -5.49
C ILE A 220 1.17 16.43 -6.87
N MET A 221 2.43 16.63 -7.28
CA MET A 221 2.74 17.24 -8.57
C MET A 221 2.36 16.32 -9.73
N ILE A 222 2.79 15.07 -9.67
CA ILE A 222 2.47 14.08 -10.72
C ILE A 222 0.95 13.88 -10.83
N GLY A 223 0.20 13.93 -9.71
CA GLY A 223 -1.26 13.81 -9.69
C GLY A 223 -1.95 14.98 -10.43
N ALA A 224 -1.46 16.19 -10.23
CA ALA A 224 -1.99 17.36 -10.95
C ALA A 224 -1.68 17.29 -12.45
N GLU A 225 -0.51 16.77 -12.83
CA GLU A 225 -0.14 16.52 -14.24
C GLU A 225 -1.03 15.43 -14.86
N MET A 226 -1.26 14.32 -14.14
CA MET A 226 -2.16 13.27 -14.63
C MET A 226 -3.55 13.81 -14.94
N VAL A 227 -4.13 14.65 -14.06
CA VAL A 227 -5.43 15.27 -14.33
C VAL A 227 -5.37 16.17 -15.57
N HIS A 228 -4.30 16.95 -15.74
CA HIS A 228 -4.11 17.79 -16.91
C HIS A 228 -4.08 16.94 -18.20
N ASP A 229 -3.21 15.94 -18.24
CA ASP A 229 -3.01 15.09 -19.42
C ASP A 229 -4.30 14.37 -19.84
N ALA A 230 -5.11 13.95 -18.89
CA ALA A 230 -6.39 13.31 -19.19
C ALA A 230 -7.46 14.32 -19.61
N ALA A 231 -7.51 15.49 -18.98
CA ALA A 231 -8.43 16.55 -19.38
C ALA A 231 -8.19 17.03 -20.82
N GLN A 232 -6.91 17.08 -21.28
CA GLN A 232 -6.57 17.43 -22.66
C GLN A 232 -7.05 16.39 -23.69
N LYS A 233 -7.40 15.18 -23.28
CA LYS A 233 -7.94 14.14 -24.17
C LYS A 233 -9.48 14.17 -24.27
N ILE A 234 -10.12 15.00 -23.47
CA ILE A 234 -11.59 15.15 -23.42
C ILE A 234 -11.97 16.45 -24.10
N ASP A 235 -12.70 16.36 -25.21
CA ASP A 235 -13.10 17.50 -26.03
C ASP A 235 -13.93 18.51 -25.20
N GLY A 236 -13.48 19.76 -25.20
CA GLY A 236 -14.19 20.84 -24.51
C GLY A 236 -14.16 20.79 -22.99
N PHE A 237 -13.22 20.04 -22.37
CA PHE A 237 -13.08 20.05 -20.91
C PHE A 237 -12.86 21.47 -20.39
N PRO A 238 -13.73 22.01 -19.50
CA PRO A 238 -13.61 23.38 -19.07
C PRO A 238 -12.34 23.62 -18.23
N GLN A 239 -11.54 24.60 -18.63
CA GLN A 239 -10.29 24.93 -17.93
C GLN A 239 -10.50 25.26 -16.44
N GLU A 240 -11.61 25.91 -16.12
CA GLU A 240 -11.94 26.25 -14.73
C GLU A 240 -12.21 24.98 -13.90
N LEU A 241 -12.92 24.00 -14.45
CA LEU A 241 -13.18 22.71 -13.79
C LEU A 241 -11.89 21.91 -13.59
N GLU A 242 -10.99 21.93 -14.58
CA GLU A 242 -9.66 21.33 -14.46
C GLU A 242 -8.88 21.98 -13.32
N ASN A 243 -8.85 23.31 -13.26
CA ASN A 243 -8.14 24.05 -12.21
C ASN A 243 -8.70 23.75 -10.81
N GLN A 244 -10.02 23.66 -10.66
CA GLN A 244 -10.68 23.32 -9.41
C GLN A 244 -10.33 21.90 -8.96
N LEU A 245 -10.38 20.92 -9.86
CA LEU A 245 -10.00 19.54 -9.55
C LEU A 245 -8.52 19.43 -9.17
N LYS A 246 -7.64 20.06 -9.94
CA LYS A 246 -6.21 20.13 -9.63
C LYS A 246 -5.96 20.79 -8.28
N HIS A 247 -6.71 21.86 -7.96
CA HIS A 247 -6.59 22.51 -6.65
C HIS A 247 -6.94 21.55 -5.50
N CYS A 248 -7.99 20.74 -5.63
CA CYS A 248 -8.30 19.72 -4.64
C CYS A 248 -7.13 18.75 -4.42
N ILE A 249 -6.49 18.29 -5.50
CA ILE A 249 -5.32 17.41 -5.43
C ILE A 249 -4.11 18.13 -4.83
N LEU A 250 -3.79 19.36 -5.26
CA LEU A 250 -2.65 20.13 -4.76
C LEU A 250 -2.77 20.48 -3.27
N ALA A 251 -3.99 20.53 -2.73
CA ALA A 251 -4.27 20.99 -1.38
C ALA A 251 -4.74 19.88 -0.41
N HIS A 252 -4.81 18.60 -0.84
CA HIS A 252 -5.45 17.57 -0.03
C HIS A 252 -4.73 17.28 1.30
N HIS A 253 -3.41 17.46 1.41
CA HIS A 253 -2.70 17.36 2.68
C HIS A 253 -2.97 18.53 3.65
N GLY A 254 -3.60 19.62 3.18
CA GLY A 254 -4.07 20.75 3.99
C GLY A 254 -3.00 21.76 4.36
N GLU A 255 -1.87 21.34 4.89
CA GLU A 255 -0.81 22.23 5.38
C GLU A 255 0.44 22.16 4.50
N LEU A 256 1.15 23.31 4.39
CA LEU A 256 2.41 23.38 3.63
C LEU A 256 3.50 22.47 4.24
N GLU A 257 3.48 22.32 5.55
CA GLU A 257 4.41 21.47 6.32
C GLU A 257 4.24 19.98 5.98
N TYR A 258 3.05 19.58 5.51
CA TYR A 258 2.77 18.21 5.07
C TYR A 258 3.01 18.01 3.57
N GLY A 259 3.64 18.99 2.91
CA GLY A 259 4.01 18.91 1.48
C GLY A 259 2.96 19.42 0.51
N SER A 260 1.82 19.93 0.98
CA SER A 260 0.85 20.62 0.09
C SER A 260 1.47 21.89 -0.49
N PRO A 261 1.55 22.08 -1.80
CA PRO A 261 2.04 23.34 -2.37
C PRO A 261 1.04 24.50 -2.19
N LYS A 262 -0.21 24.21 -1.84
CA LYS A 262 -1.30 25.17 -1.56
C LYS A 262 -2.13 24.69 -0.39
N LYS A 263 -2.60 25.65 0.44
CA LYS A 263 -3.67 25.37 1.41
C LYS A 263 -5.01 25.29 0.71
N PRO A 264 -5.99 24.51 1.24
CA PRO A 264 -7.33 24.43 0.68
C PRO A 264 -7.99 25.81 0.60
N ALA A 265 -8.40 26.23 -0.61
CA ALA A 265 -9.07 27.50 -0.88
C ALA A 265 -10.52 27.31 -1.36
N MET A 266 -10.98 26.06 -1.49
CA MET A 266 -12.33 25.68 -1.88
C MET A 266 -12.94 24.76 -0.83
N VAL A 267 -14.26 24.79 -0.70
CA VAL A 267 -14.96 23.95 0.30
C VAL A 267 -14.75 22.46 0.03
N GLU A 268 -14.67 22.05 -1.23
CA GLU A 268 -14.38 20.67 -1.63
C GLU A 268 -12.96 20.26 -1.25
N ALA A 269 -11.98 21.14 -1.40
CA ALA A 269 -10.59 20.87 -1.01
C ALA A 269 -10.46 20.74 0.53
N VAL A 270 -11.18 21.55 1.30
CA VAL A 270 -11.29 21.43 2.75
C VAL A 270 -11.92 20.09 3.14
N ALA A 271 -13.03 19.73 2.50
CA ALA A 271 -13.74 18.49 2.77
C ALA A 271 -12.86 17.26 2.43
N LEU A 272 -12.16 17.28 1.31
CA LEU A 272 -11.22 16.21 0.93
C LEU A 272 -10.10 16.05 1.94
N ASN A 273 -9.45 17.15 2.36
CA ASN A 273 -8.41 17.11 3.38
C ASN A 273 -8.89 16.51 4.70
N LEU A 274 -10.10 16.87 5.14
CA LEU A 274 -10.68 16.31 6.37
C LEU A 274 -10.96 14.80 6.23
N ALA A 275 -11.45 14.36 5.07
CA ALA A 275 -11.75 12.96 4.80
C ALA A 275 -10.49 12.10 4.76
N ASP A 276 -9.48 12.55 4.03
CA ASP A 276 -8.17 11.90 3.90
C ASP A 276 -7.47 11.77 5.27
N ASN A 277 -7.37 12.87 6.01
CA ASN A 277 -6.78 12.88 7.35
C ASN A 277 -7.54 11.99 8.34
N ALA A 278 -8.87 11.95 8.26
CA ALA A 278 -9.69 11.08 9.10
C ALA A 278 -9.40 9.61 8.82
N ASP A 279 -9.39 9.21 7.54
CA ASP A 279 -9.11 7.82 7.15
C ASP A 279 -7.70 7.39 7.55
N ALA A 280 -6.67 8.20 7.25
CA ALA A 280 -5.29 7.91 7.62
C ALA A 280 -5.11 7.69 9.13
N LYS A 281 -5.77 8.50 9.98
CA LYS A 281 -5.72 8.36 11.42
C LYS A 281 -6.46 7.13 11.91
N MET A 282 -7.64 6.86 11.38
CA MET A 282 -8.45 5.71 11.80
C MET A 282 -7.78 4.40 11.41
N GLU A 283 -7.21 4.30 10.20
CA GLU A 283 -6.50 3.10 9.79
C GLU A 283 -5.21 2.89 10.59
N THR A 284 -4.45 3.95 10.88
CA THR A 284 -3.28 3.84 11.79
C THR A 284 -3.67 3.28 13.16
N LEU A 285 -4.80 3.70 13.73
CA LEU A 285 -5.31 3.15 14.99
C LEU A 285 -5.74 1.70 14.84
N THR A 286 -6.40 1.35 13.75
CA THR A 286 -6.82 -0.02 13.43
C THR A 286 -5.61 -0.96 13.38
N GLU A 287 -4.58 -0.60 12.61
CA GLU A 287 -3.33 -1.37 12.53
C GLU A 287 -2.64 -1.52 13.90
N LEU A 288 -2.59 -0.44 14.69
CA LEU A 288 -2.03 -0.47 16.04
C LEU A 288 -2.79 -1.43 16.96
N PHE A 289 -4.11 -1.42 16.88
CA PHE A 289 -4.94 -2.31 17.70
C PHE A 289 -4.85 -3.75 17.26
N ASP A 290 -4.77 -4.02 15.95
CA ASP A 290 -4.62 -5.37 15.40
C ASP A 290 -3.25 -5.97 15.73
N ALA A 291 -2.18 -5.17 15.76
CA ALA A 291 -0.84 -5.62 16.10
C ALA A 291 -0.63 -5.84 17.62
N ALA A 292 -1.45 -5.22 18.47
CA ALA A 292 -1.26 -5.29 19.90
C ALA A 292 -1.85 -6.59 20.51
N PRO A 293 -1.17 -7.21 21.50
CA PRO A 293 -1.70 -8.37 22.21
C PRO A 293 -3.10 -8.12 22.77
N ALA A 294 -3.95 -9.13 22.71
CA ALA A 294 -5.27 -9.07 23.31
C ALA A 294 -5.16 -8.80 24.82
N GLY A 295 -5.95 -7.86 25.34
CA GLY A 295 -5.98 -7.50 26.77
C GLY A 295 -5.10 -6.31 27.15
N ASN A 296 -4.25 -5.80 26.27
CA ASN A 296 -3.54 -4.55 26.54
C ASN A 296 -4.51 -3.37 26.39
N GLU A 297 -4.84 -2.71 27.49
CA GLU A 297 -5.63 -1.47 27.44
C GLU A 297 -4.84 -0.29 26.88
N TRP A 298 -3.60 -0.12 27.33
CA TRP A 298 -2.68 0.94 26.90
C TRP A 298 -1.63 0.40 25.94
N LEU A 299 -1.50 1.03 24.76
CA LEU A 299 -0.57 0.65 23.70
C LEU A 299 0.75 1.45 23.75
N GLY A 300 0.85 2.38 24.68
CA GLY A 300 2.00 3.26 24.82
C GLY A 300 1.91 4.53 23.98
N TYR A 301 3.02 5.30 23.97
CA TYR A 301 3.11 6.55 23.25
C TYR A 301 3.27 6.33 21.74
N ASN A 302 2.39 6.94 20.97
CA ASN A 302 2.46 6.95 19.53
C ASN A 302 2.83 8.35 19.02
N ARG A 303 3.91 8.43 18.21
CA ARG A 303 4.43 9.71 17.71
C ARG A 303 3.49 10.41 16.74
N PHE A 304 2.72 9.67 15.94
CA PHE A 304 1.78 10.23 14.96
C PHE A 304 0.61 10.96 15.65
N PHE A 305 0.18 10.46 16.81
CA PHE A 305 -0.88 11.08 17.61
C PHE A 305 -0.35 11.98 18.73
N GLU A 306 0.96 12.00 18.97
CA GLU A 306 1.61 12.71 20.08
C GLU A 306 0.96 12.39 21.44
N SER A 307 0.47 11.17 21.60
CA SER A 307 -0.31 10.74 22.75
C SER A 307 -0.10 9.26 23.09
N ASN A 308 -0.40 8.90 24.35
CA ASN A 308 -0.57 7.51 24.72
C ASN A 308 -1.93 7.02 24.23
N ILE A 309 -1.94 5.91 23.49
CA ILE A 309 -3.16 5.33 22.92
C ILE A 309 -3.73 4.29 23.85
N ARG A 310 -5.06 4.34 24.04
CA ARG A 310 -5.81 3.40 24.85
C ARG A 310 -6.97 2.81 24.08
N ARG A 311 -7.22 1.50 24.27
CA ARG A 311 -8.46 0.85 23.82
C ARG A 311 -9.64 1.34 24.65
N THR A 312 -10.80 1.46 24.03
CA THR A 312 -12.07 1.63 24.74
C THR A 312 -12.36 0.35 25.55
N GLY A 313 -12.71 0.51 26.80
CA GLY A 313 -13.13 -0.64 27.64
C GLY A 313 -14.46 -1.21 27.14
N ASP A 314 -14.67 -2.49 27.41
CA ASP A 314 -15.97 -3.12 27.21
C ASP A 314 -16.88 -2.76 28.40
N PHE A 315 -17.97 -2.07 28.12
CA PHE A 315 -18.94 -1.62 29.10
C PHE A 315 -20.32 -2.25 28.85
N SER A 316 -20.41 -3.28 27.97
CA SER A 316 -21.65 -4.00 27.68
C SER A 316 -21.97 -5.10 28.71
#